data_a8321a94249a6b532e3c18bdef67ac09
#
_entry.id   a8321a94249a6b532e3c18bdef67ac09
#
_cell.length_a   1.000
_cell.length_b   1.000
_cell.length_c   1.000
_cell.angle_alpha   90.00
_cell.angle_beta   90.00
_cell.angle_gamma   90.00
#
_symmetry.space_group_name_H-M   'P 1'
#
loop_
_entity.id
_entity.type
_entity.pdbx_description
1 polymer ?
#
loop_
_entity_poly.entity_id
_entity_poly.type
_entity_poly.pdbx_seq_one_letter_code
_entity_poly.pdbx_strand_id
1 'polypeptide(L)'
;MRKSSLYLASLWVLCSFQVVYSQFPQRGTTANLYIQRENQPDGGIFLPAPPDTCDVEYIDDFVQWQWGKTVRFTERGERASEESQSGTTEMCRIYSEALGFNISRTETPAIYNLMSRSYHTAEQTSKNPKEKYMRIRPVICFNEIPTGRADRLESLRTSGSYPSGHTTRGMATALVLAEMAPEFQDTILRRGFEYGESRVIVSAHYQSDVYAGYMCASAIVAAMHSVPDFMTDMEAARKEYYDKTGRKPGVSDLPHGERILSQPVDTASYRYYGDVARYMDAKGKRTTLRGDQAVADAELNLETLLSAFSEPLGIKMDVKATPKLNALIGEAISAFGNNASDLAASSRFRKRPYVQLGETPFAGAYDSKTSSYPSVESEIGWGVALLLTEIAPDRANDLLTLGYRIGESGIITGQHWASDIVPGRIMAAATLAHLNSTDSFRKLLSGATSEYNSKVK
;
A
#
# COMPACT_ATOMS: atom_id res chain seq x y z
N MET A 1 76.09 42.52 -8.66
CA MET A 1 74.62 42.71 -8.76
C MET A 1 73.97 41.34 -8.75
N ARG A 2 73.44 40.90 -7.60
CA ARG A 2 72.88 39.55 -7.38
C ARG A 2 71.34 39.67 -7.48
N LYS A 3 70.74 38.85 -8.34
CA LYS A 3 69.30 38.66 -8.41
C LYS A 3 68.85 37.59 -7.42
N SER A 4 68.04 37.93 -6.46
CA SER A 4 67.41 37.02 -5.53
C SER A 4 66.08 36.56 -6.12
N SER A 5 65.93 35.25 -6.37
CA SER A 5 64.68 34.61 -6.73
C SER A 5 63.99 34.10 -5.46
N LEU A 6 62.81 34.67 -5.16
CA LEU A 6 61.91 34.14 -4.14
C LEU A 6 61.10 32.98 -4.74
N TYR A 7 61.24 31.77 -4.20
CA TYR A 7 60.32 30.68 -4.44
C TYR A 7 59.20 30.74 -3.40
N LEU A 8 57.99 30.99 -3.86
CA LEU A 8 56.75 30.77 -3.09
C LEU A 8 56.42 29.25 -3.11
N ALA A 9 56.59 28.59 -1.99
CA ALA A 9 56.07 27.25 -1.78
C ALA A 9 54.64 27.35 -1.32
N SER A 10 53.69 27.00 -2.19
CA SER A 10 52.27 26.87 -1.85
C SER A 10 52.06 25.52 -1.14
N LEU A 11 51.81 25.57 0.18
CA LEU A 11 51.41 24.44 1.00
C LEU A 11 49.93 24.13 0.71
N TRP A 12 49.67 23.01 0.01
CA TRP A 12 48.35 22.46 -0.07
C TRP A 12 48.06 21.62 1.19
N VAL A 13 47.22 22.19 2.08
CA VAL A 13 46.68 21.43 3.21
C VAL A 13 45.51 20.61 2.69
N LEU A 14 45.72 19.34 2.46
CA LEU A 14 44.67 18.35 2.24
C LEU A 14 43.93 18.13 3.57
N CYS A 15 42.84 18.83 3.80
CA CYS A 15 41.87 18.45 4.83
C CYS A 15 41.11 17.21 4.35
N SER A 16 41.58 16.05 4.74
CA SER A 16 40.81 14.80 4.66
C SER A 16 39.67 14.90 5.67
N PHE A 17 38.47 15.27 5.23
CA PHE A 17 37.26 15.03 5.98
C PHE A 17 37.03 13.52 6.07
N GLN A 18 37.47 12.93 7.15
CA GLN A 18 36.93 11.63 7.57
C GLN A 18 35.49 11.87 8.00
N VAL A 19 34.53 11.46 7.16
CA VAL A 19 33.14 11.32 7.56
C VAL A 19 33.12 10.19 8.59
N VAL A 20 33.13 10.58 9.86
CA VAL A 20 32.85 9.66 10.96
C VAL A 20 31.37 9.29 10.82
N TYR A 21 31.08 8.17 10.20
CA TYR A 21 29.79 7.52 10.33
C TYR A 21 29.64 7.21 11.84
N SER A 22 28.94 8.07 12.56
CA SER A 22 28.48 7.72 13.89
C SER A 22 27.56 6.52 13.73
N GLN A 23 28.04 5.35 14.12
CA GLN A 23 27.20 4.17 14.31
C GLN A 23 26.21 4.54 15.41
N PHE A 24 25.02 5.00 15.02
CA PHE A 24 23.89 4.98 15.92
C PHE A 24 23.73 3.56 16.40
N PRO A 25 23.59 3.31 17.72
CA PRO A 25 23.37 1.98 18.20
C PRO A 25 22.12 1.46 17.47
N GLN A 26 22.32 0.47 16.61
CA GLN A 26 21.24 -0.32 16.05
C GLN A 26 20.45 -0.76 17.28
N ARG A 27 19.23 -0.29 17.46
CA ARG A 27 18.31 -0.90 18.41
C ARG A 27 18.10 -2.31 17.91
N GLY A 28 18.96 -3.21 18.39
CA GLY A 28 18.88 -4.62 18.16
C GLY A 28 17.64 -5.17 18.83
N THR A 29 16.52 -4.98 18.20
CA THR A 29 15.41 -5.89 18.37
C THR A 29 15.74 -7.08 17.47
N THR A 30 16.20 -8.15 18.05
CA THR A 30 16.02 -9.49 17.51
C THR A 30 14.53 -9.80 17.55
N ALA A 31 13.72 -8.97 16.88
CA ALA A 31 12.33 -9.26 16.62
C ALA A 31 12.35 -10.53 15.76
N ASN A 32 11.65 -11.56 16.19
CA ASN A 32 11.46 -12.78 15.40
C ASN A 32 10.56 -12.42 14.21
N LEU A 33 11.18 -12.00 13.10
CA LEU A 33 10.47 -11.59 11.89
C LEU A 33 9.92 -12.82 11.17
N TYR A 34 8.78 -12.68 10.52
CA TYR A 34 8.27 -13.73 9.63
C TYR A 34 9.11 -13.85 8.36
N ILE A 35 9.54 -12.72 7.80
CA ILE A 35 10.38 -12.66 6.61
C ILE A 35 11.54 -11.70 6.88
N GLN A 36 12.77 -12.14 6.64
CA GLN A 36 13.94 -11.27 6.75
C GLN A 36 13.94 -10.22 5.63
N ARG A 37 14.53 -9.04 5.89
CA ARG A 37 14.49 -7.87 4.98
C ARG A 37 14.86 -8.21 3.53
N GLU A 38 15.90 -8.99 3.34
CA GLU A 38 16.45 -9.39 2.04
C GLU A 38 15.52 -10.28 1.21
N ASN A 39 14.54 -10.91 1.86
CA ASN A 39 13.55 -11.81 1.22
C ASN A 39 12.16 -11.18 1.12
N GLN A 40 12.02 -9.88 1.49
CA GLN A 40 10.75 -9.18 1.41
C GLN A 40 10.50 -8.61 0.01
N PRO A 41 9.24 -8.41 -0.40
CA PRO A 41 8.94 -7.61 -1.58
C PRO A 41 9.60 -6.22 -1.48
N ASP A 42 10.31 -5.80 -2.54
CA ASP A 42 11.06 -4.54 -2.52
C ASP A 42 10.28 -3.41 -3.17
N GLY A 43 9.73 -2.50 -2.35
CA GLY A 43 9.05 -1.30 -2.83
C GLY A 43 9.90 -0.39 -3.74
N GLY A 44 11.22 -0.53 -3.70
CA GLY A 44 12.12 0.16 -4.64
C GLY A 44 12.12 -0.43 -6.05
N ILE A 45 11.48 -1.60 -6.25
CA ILE A 45 11.34 -2.29 -7.54
C ILE A 45 9.90 -2.15 -8.06
N PHE A 46 8.90 -2.58 -7.27
CA PHE A 46 7.51 -2.65 -7.75
C PHE A 46 6.73 -1.32 -7.69
N LEU A 47 7.22 -0.32 -6.94
CA LEU A 47 6.62 1.02 -6.91
C LEU A 47 7.38 1.98 -7.85
N PRO A 48 6.70 2.98 -8.42
CA PRO A 48 7.39 4.06 -9.12
C PRO A 48 8.28 4.86 -8.16
N ALA A 49 9.19 5.66 -8.73
CA ALA A 49 9.90 6.67 -7.96
C ALA A 49 8.89 7.66 -7.32
N PRO A 50 9.20 8.23 -6.15
CA PRO A 50 8.37 9.29 -5.59
C PRO A 50 8.33 10.49 -6.54
N PRO A 51 7.19 11.21 -6.62
CA PRO A 51 7.10 12.41 -7.45
C PRO A 51 8.15 13.46 -7.08
N ASP A 52 8.77 14.06 -8.09
CA ASP A 52 9.59 15.26 -7.94
C ASP A 52 8.68 16.51 -8.06
N THR A 53 9.18 17.65 -7.61
CA THR A 53 8.47 18.93 -7.63
C THR A 53 8.07 19.41 -9.05
N CYS A 54 8.68 18.83 -10.09
CA CYS A 54 8.34 19.09 -11.50
C CYS A 54 7.26 18.16 -12.05
N ASP A 55 6.91 17.09 -11.33
CA ASP A 55 5.95 16.09 -11.79
C ASP A 55 4.51 16.54 -11.52
N VAL A 56 3.58 16.20 -12.40
CA VAL A 56 2.15 16.49 -12.21
C VAL A 56 1.58 15.79 -10.98
N GLU A 57 2.14 14.67 -10.60
CA GLU A 57 1.81 13.90 -9.39
C GLU A 57 2.07 14.69 -8.10
N TYR A 58 3.05 15.61 -8.11
CA TYR A 58 3.38 16.45 -6.96
C TYR A 58 2.27 17.45 -6.60
N ILE A 59 1.36 17.73 -7.54
CA ILE A 59 0.20 18.61 -7.28
C ILE A 59 -0.66 18.05 -6.15
N ASP A 60 -0.95 16.73 -6.15
CA ASP A 60 -1.73 16.10 -5.06
C ASP A 60 -0.96 16.13 -3.74
N ASP A 61 0.35 15.88 -3.76
CA ASP A 61 1.21 15.97 -2.58
C ASP A 61 1.16 17.37 -1.94
N PHE A 62 1.25 18.42 -2.76
CA PHE A 62 1.20 19.79 -2.28
C PHE A 62 -0.18 20.17 -1.75
N VAL A 63 -1.26 19.83 -2.45
CA VAL A 63 -2.64 20.12 -2.04
C VAL A 63 -3.00 19.40 -0.76
N GLN A 64 -2.60 18.14 -0.61
CA GLN A 64 -2.84 17.35 0.59
C GLN A 64 -2.01 17.84 1.79
N TRP A 65 -0.79 18.29 1.57
CA TRP A 65 -0.02 18.96 2.61
C TRP A 65 -0.72 20.24 3.09
N GLN A 66 -1.25 21.07 2.18
CA GLN A 66 -2.04 22.26 2.53
C GLN A 66 -3.31 21.89 3.30
N TRP A 67 -4.03 20.85 2.88
CA TRP A 67 -5.17 20.35 3.62
C TRP A 67 -4.76 19.92 5.03
N GLY A 68 -3.68 19.18 5.18
CA GLY A 68 -3.17 18.76 6.49
C GLY A 68 -2.97 19.93 7.44
N LYS A 69 -2.52 21.09 6.95
CA LYS A 69 -2.37 22.30 7.76
C LYS A 69 -3.72 22.84 8.29
N THR A 70 -4.78 22.75 7.51
CA THR A 70 -6.11 23.20 7.95
C THR A 70 -6.71 22.30 9.04
N VAL A 71 -6.31 21.03 9.08
CA VAL A 71 -6.83 20.01 10.00
C VAL A 71 -6.01 19.93 11.30
N ARG A 72 -4.75 20.39 11.29
CA ARG A 72 -3.78 20.22 12.41
C ARG A 72 -4.26 20.67 13.78
N PHE A 73 -5.09 21.71 13.83
CA PHE A 73 -5.57 22.32 15.06
C PHE A 73 -7.03 21.96 15.40
N THR A 74 -7.50 20.83 14.87
CA THR A 74 -8.80 20.23 15.18
C THR A 74 -8.60 18.95 15.97
N GLU A 75 -9.66 18.35 16.52
CA GLU A 75 -9.65 17.03 17.16
C GLU A 75 -8.95 15.97 16.29
N ARG A 76 -9.16 16.01 14.97
CA ARG A 76 -8.49 15.09 14.03
C ARG A 76 -6.98 15.32 14.00
N GLY A 77 -6.55 16.57 14.10
CA GLY A 77 -5.13 16.94 14.16
C GLY A 77 -4.48 16.58 15.50
N GLU A 78 -5.19 16.72 16.62
CA GLU A 78 -4.72 16.27 17.94
C GLU A 78 -4.48 14.75 17.92
N ARG A 79 -5.44 13.96 17.43
CA ARG A 79 -5.29 12.52 17.25
C ARG A 79 -4.11 12.18 16.33
N ALA A 80 -3.91 12.91 15.22
CA ALA A 80 -2.76 12.70 14.34
C ALA A 80 -1.42 12.98 15.02
N SER A 81 -1.38 13.96 15.94
CA SER A 81 -0.22 14.26 16.75
C SER A 81 0.11 13.12 17.73
N GLU A 82 -0.88 12.56 18.43
CA GLU A 82 -0.74 11.38 19.29
C GLU A 82 -0.21 10.18 18.51
N GLU A 83 -0.77 9.92 17.33
CA GLU A 83 -0.37 8.85 16.40
C GLU A 83 1.03 9.06 15.78
N SER A 84 1.72 10.14 16.12
CA SER A 84 3.15 10.30 15.81
C SER A 84 4.04 9.38 16.62
N GLN A 85 3.54 8.80 17.70
CA GLN A 85 4.16 7.68 18.38
C GLN A 85 4.17 6.44 17.49
N SER A 86 5.06 5.50 17.77
CA SER A 86 5.16 4.26 17.02
C SER A 86 5.63 3.13 17.93
N GLY A 87 5.33 1.91 17.55
CA GLY A 87 5.70 0.72 18.29
C GLY A 87 4.50 -0.16 18.58
N THR A 88 4.76 -1.38 19.05
CA THR A 88 3.72 -2.36 19.33
C THR A 88 2.70 -1.86 20.36
N THR A 89 3.17 -1.11 21.38
CA THR A 89 2.28 -0.53 22.39
C THR A 89 1.27 0.44 21.80
N GLU A 90 1.69 1.25 20.85
CA GLU A 90 0.79 2.17 20.15
C GLU A 90 -0.21 1.40 19.27
N MET A 91 0.22 0.37 18.59
CA MET A 91 -0.68 -0.51 17.83
C MET A 91 -1.71 -1.20 18.74
N CYS A 92 -1.28 -1.67 19.93
CA CYS A 92 -2.22 -2.20 20.92
C CYS A 92 -3.29 -1.15 21.28
N ARG A 93 -2.90 0.09 21.59
CA ARG A 93 -3.83 1.16 21.95
C ARG A 93 -4.85 1.42 20.82
N ILE A 94 -4.37 1.59 19.60
CA ILE A 94 -5.20 1.92 18.43
C ILE A 94 -6.20 0.81 18.11
N TYR A 95 -5.75 -0.43 18.07
CA TYR A 95 -6.61 -1.54 17.63
C TYR A 95 -7.40 -2.19 18.75
N SER A 96 -7.05 -1.99 20.03
CA SER A 96 -7.90 -2.38 21.15
C SER A 96 -9.25 -1.66 21.11
N GLU A 97 -9.25 -0.37 20.76
CA GLU A 97 -10.47 0.40 20.58
C GLU A 97 -11.33 -0.17 19.44
N ALA A 98 -10.72 -0.49 18.29
CA ALA A 98 -11.43 -1.03 17.14
C ALA A 98 -12.01 -2.44 17.39
N LEU A 99 -11.35 -3.26 18.21
CA LEU A 99 -11.78 -4.62 18.57
C LEU A 99 -12.71 -4.67 19.78
N GLY A 100 -12.79 -3.58 20.57
CA GLY A 100 -13.61 -3.51 21.78
C GLY A 100 -13.07 -4.28 22.99
N PHE A 101 -11.79 -4.68 22.96
CA PHE A 101 -11.10 -5.28 24.11
C PHE A 101 -9.60 -4.97 24.10
N ASN A 102 -8.95 -5.08 25.26
CA ASN A 102 -7.54 -4.76 25.42
C ASN A 102 -6.63 -5.82 24.78
N ILE A 103 -5.74 -5.39 23.87
CA ILE A 103 -4.67 -6.22 23.32
C ILE A 103 -3.43 -6.04 24.19
N SER A 104 -2.96 -7.10 24.82
CA SER A 104 -1.78 -7.08 25.68
C SER A 104 -1.05 -8.42 25.72
N ARG A 105 0.20 -8.40 26.17
CA ARG A 105 0.99 -9.62 26.34
C ARG A 105 0.39 -10.59 27.36
N THR A 106 -0.38 -10.09 28.32
CA THR A 106 -0.91 -10.89 29.43
C THR A 106 -2.33 -11.36 29.19
N GLU A 107 -3.17 -10.54 28.55
CA GLU A 107 -4.59 -10.85 28.35
C GLU A 107 -4.88 -11.53 27.00
N THR A 108 -4.08 -11.23 25.98
CA THR A 108 -4.24 -11.72 24.61
C THR A 108 -2.88 -12.04 23.98
N PRO A 109 -2.12 -12.99 24.56
CA PRO A 109 -0.74 -13.24 24.16
C PRO A 109 -0.59 -13.69 22.69
N ALA A 110 -1.53 -14.46 22.15
CA ALA A 110 -1.48 -14.91 20.76
C ALA A 110 -1.76 -13.75 19.78
N ILE A 111 -2.78 -12.93 20.03
CA ILE A 111 -3.10 -11.73 19.24
C ILE A 111 -1.94 -10.75 19.32
N TYR A 112 -1.39 -10.52 20.52
CA TYR A 112 -0.22 -9.64 20.70
C TYR A 112 0.99 -10.13 19.92
N ASN A 113 1.28 -11.45 19.94
CA ASN A 113 2.40 -12.05 19.21
C ASN A 113 2.24 -11.85 17.69
N LEU A 114 1.09 -12.23 17.13
CA LEU A 114 0.78 -12.07 15.72
C LEU A 114 0.94 -10.60 15.28
N MET A 115 0.32 -9.68 16.01
CA MET A 115 0.37 -8.25 15.74
C MET A 115 1.81 -7.70 15.82
N SER A 116 2.56 -8.05 16.88
CA SER A 116 3.92 -7.55 17.09
C SER A 116 4.88 -8.04 16.02
N ARG A 117 4.84 -9.33 15.67
CA ARG A 117 5.69 -9.90 14.63
C ARG A 117 5.37 -9.32 13.25
N SER A 118 4.09 -9.16 12.91
CA SER A 118 3.65 -8.55 11.66
C SER A 118 4.08 -7.09 11.55
N TYR A 119 3.94 -6.31 12.62
CA TYR A 119 4.39 -4.93 12.71
C TYR A 119 5.89 -4.80 12.43
N HIS A 120 6.72 -5.60 13.09
CA HIS A 120 8.17 -5.54 12.93
C HIS A 120 8.63 -6.09 11.57
N THR A 121 7.95 -7.09 11.03
CA THR A 121 8.21 -7.58 9.67
C THR A 121 7.90 -6.48 8.65
N ALA A 122 6.76 -5.84 8.73
CA ALA A 122 6.36 -4.75 7.84
C ALA A 122 7.28 -3.50 7.96
N GLU A 123 7.90 -3.26 9.11
CA GLU A 123 8.86 -2.17 9.28
C GLU A 123 10.04 -2.25 8.31
N GLN A 124 10.48 -3.45 7.97
CA GLN A 124 11.65 -3.66 7.11
C GLN A 124 11.36 -3.32 5.64
N THR A 125 10.12 -3.56 5.17
CA THR A 125 9.70 -3.37 3.77
C THR A 125 9.91 -1.94 3.26
N SER A 126 9.83 -0.94 4.15
CA SER A 126 10.01 0.47 3.79
C SER A 126 11.48 0.91 3.71
N LYS A 127 12.44 0.09 4.12
CA LYS A 127 13.85 0.52 4.27
C LYS A 127 14.58 0.67 2.93
N ASN A 128 14.48 -0.33 2.05
CA ASN A 128 15.17 -0.28 0.75
C ASN A 128 14.78 0.96 -0.08
N PRO A 129 13.48 1.24 -0.33
CA PRO A 129 13.11 2.44 -1.07
C PRO A 129 13.46 3.73 -0.34
N LYS A 130 13.45 3.78 1.01
CA LYS A 130 13.92 4.96 1.77
C LYS A 130 15.39 5.26 1.51
N GLU A 131 16.22 4.22 1.56
CA GLU A 131 17.66 4.32 1.31
C GLU A 131 17.96 4.65 -0.17
N LYS A 132 17.15 4.12 -1.10
CA LYS A 132 17.29 4.37 -2.54
C LYS A 132 16.97 5.82 -2.93
N TYR A 133 15.85 6.36 -2.42
CA TYR A 133 15.34 7.64 -2.88
C TYR A 133 15.71 8.83 -1.99
N MET A 134 15.93 8.61 -0.70
CA MET A 134 16.25 9.65 0.28
C MET A 134 15.41 10.93 0.14
N ARG A 135 14.12 10.77 -0.21
CA ARG A 135 13.20 11.89 -0.45
C ARG A 135 13.13 12.82 0.75
N ILE A 136 13.26 14.11 0.53
CA ILE A 136 13.15 15.12 1.59
C ILE A 136 11.70 15.19 2.08
N ARG A 137 11.51 15.21 3.40
CA ARG A 137 10.17 15.25 4.02
C ARG A 137 9.51 16.63 3.90
N PRO A 138 8.16 16.71 3.88
CA PRO A 138 7.43 17.98 3.81
C PRO A 138 7.86 18.96 4.93
N VAL A 139 7.94 18.49 6.17
CA VAL A 139 8.34 19.30 7.33
C VAL A 139 9.71 19.96 7.15
N ILE A 140 10.62 19.33 6.41
CA ILE A 140 11.94 19.88 6.11
C ILE A 140 11.87 20.79 4.87
N CYS A 141 11.22 20.31 3.81
CA CYS A 141 11.07 21.05 2.54
C CYS A 141 10.40 22.41 2.76
N PHE A 142 9.37 22.47 3.58
CA PHE A 142 8.59 23.68 3.88
C PHE A 142 9.03 24.41 5.16
N ASN A 143 10.15 23.98 5.76
CA ASN A 143 10.72 24.57 6.99
C ASN A 143 9.70 24.72 8.12
N GLU A 144 8.95 23.64 8.39
CA GLU A 144 7.95 23.60 9.47
C GLU A 144 8.50 22.96 10.76
N ILE A 145 7.80 23.19 11.87
CA ILE A 145 8.04 22.48 13.13
C ILE A 145 7.13 21.24 13.14
N PRO A 146 7.66 20.02 13.37
CA PRO A 146 6.85 18.82 13.42
C PRO A 146 5.80 18.90 14.53
N THR A 147 4.56 18.63 14.18
CA THR A 147 3.48 18.51 15.16
C THR A 147 3.58 17.14 15.86
N GLY A 148 3.48 17.12 17.18
CA GLY A 148 3.48 15.91 18.01
C GLY A 148 4.84 15.34 18.39
N ARG A 149 5.89 15.47 17.58
CA ARG A 149 7.24 14.94 17.82
C ARG A 149 8.32 15.92 17.38
N ALA A 150 8.32 17.12 17.96
CA ALA A 150 9.35 18.14 17.70
C ALA A 150 10.78 17.62 17.99
N ASP A 151 10.93 16.71 18.97
CA ASP A 151 12.17 16.01 19.31
C ASP A 151 12.74 15.14 18.17
N ARG A 152 11.91 14.83 17.17
CA ARG A 152 12.30 13.99 16.02
C ARG A 152 12.80 14.77 14.82
N LEU A 153 12.83 16.10 14.85
CA LEU A 153 13.18 16.92 13.67
C LEU A 153 14.50 16.49 13.04
N GLU A 154 15.54 16.24 13.84
CA GLU A 154 16.85 15.82 13.32
C GLU A 154 16.78 14.43 12.66
N SER A 155 16.08 13.48 13.24
CA SER A 155 15.90 12.17 12.63
C SER A 155 15.06 12.22 11.35
N LEU A 156 14.17 13.20 11.20
CA LEU A 156 13.40 13.44 9.99
C LEU A 156 14.25 14.06 8.87
N ARG A 157 15.31 14.82 9.20
CA ARG A 157 16.28 15.36 8.23
C ARG A 157 17.12 14.26 7.57
N THR A 158 17.48 13.25 8.34
CA THR A 158 18.45 12.21 7.94
C THR A 158 17.80 10.93 7.41
N SER A 159 16.46 10.83 7.43
CA SER A 159 15.74 9.65 6.96
C SER A 159 14.82 9.97 5.79
N GLY A 160 14.88 9.14 4.72
CA GLY A 160 14.02 9.28 3.55
C GLY A 160 12.52 9.29 3.88
N SER A 161 11.76 10.10 3.16
CA SER A 161 10.31 10.20 3.33
C SER A 161 9.57 9.01 2.71
N TYR A 162 9.96 8.57 1.54
CA TYR A 162 9.24 7.60 0.71
C TYR A 162 9.76 6.16 0.87
N PRO A 163 8.86 5.19 1.10
CA PRO A 163 7.46 5.27 1.48
C PRO A 163 7.28 5.58 2.99
N SER A 164 6.05 5.86 3.42
CA SER A 164 5.76 6.07 4.83
C SER A 164 5.82 4.77 5.64
N GLY A 165 6.85 4.64 6.49
CA GLY A 165 7.00 3.46 7.35
C GLY A 165 5.93 3.34 8.45
N HIS A 166 5.35 4.45 8.95
CA HIS A 166 4.21 4.41 9.85
C HIS A 166 2.99 3.81 9.13
N THR A 167 2.68 4.29 7.94
CA THR A 167 1.57 3.77 7.13
C THR A 167 1.76 2.29 6.82
N THR A 168 2.97 1.87 6.41
CA THR A 168 3.28 0.46 6.12
C THR A 168 2.96 -0.43 7.32
N ARG A 169 3.46 -0.07 8.51
CA ARG A 169 3.25 -0.85 9.74
C ARG A 169 1.80 -0.83 10.20
N GLY A 170 1.17 0.35 10.21
CA GLY A 170 -0.21 0.51 10.66
C GLY A 170 -1.19 -0.26 9.80
N MET A 171 -1.09 -0.11 8.47
CA MET A 171 -1.98 -0.81 7.55
C MET A 171 -1.71 -2.32 7.51
N ALA A 172 -0.45 -2.78 7.58
CA ALA A 172 -0.16 -4.21 7.68
C ALA A 172 -0.78 -4.82 8.95
N THR A 173 -0.68 -4.13 10.09
CA THR A 173 -1.36 -4.54 11.32
C THR A 173 -2.89 -4.58 11.13
N ALA A 174 -3.47 -3.58 10.48
CA ALA A 174 -4.91 -3.54 10.19
C ALA A 174 -5.36 -4.74 9.34
N LEU A 175 -4.64 -5.04 8.25
CA LEU A 175 -4.97 -6.17 7.36
C LEU A 175 -4.93 -7.50 8.11
N VAL A 176 -3.90 -7.76 8.90
CA VAL A 176 -3.75 -8.98 9.70
C VAL A 176 -4.84 -9.11 10.75
N LEU A 177 -5.19 -8.03 11.44
CA LEU A 177 -6.26 -8.04 12.45
C LEU A 177 -7.66 -8.13 11.81
N ALA A 178 -7.88 -7.54 10.64
CA ALA A 178 -9.13 -7.66 9.89
C ALA A 178 -9.36 -9.10 9.40
N GLU A 179 -8.31 -9.78 8.97
CA GLU A 179 -8.36 -11.21 8.62
C GLU A 179 -8.65 -12.09 9.86
N MET A 180 -8.07 -11.75 11.01
CA MET A 180 -8.30 -12.48 12.27
C MET A 180 -9.74 -12.30 12.77
N ALA A 181 -10.30 -11.09 12.66
CA ALA A 181 -11.60 -10.68 13.20
C ALA A 181 -12.47 -9.99 12.12
N PRO A 182 -12.94 -10.74 11.10
CA PRO A 182 -13.61 -10.17 9.93
C PRO A 182 -14.91 -9.42 10.28
N GLU A 183 -15.54 -9.69 11.43
CA GLU A 183 -16.72 -8.95 11.89
C GLU A 183 -16.43 -7.49 12.25
N PHE A 184 -15.16 -7.15 12.50
CA PHE A 184 -14.69 -5.79 12.78
C PHE A 184 -13.83 -5.22 11.66
N GLN A 185 -13.72 -5.91 10.50
CA GLN A 185 -12.83 -5.54 9.41
C GLN A 185 -12.97 -4.08 8.98
N ASP A 186 -14.18 -3.56 8.83
CA ASP A 186 -14.41 -2.18 8.38
C ASP A 186 -13.81 -1.17 9.36
N THR A 187 -14.04 -1.35 10.66
CA THR A 187 -13.53 -0.47 11.71
C THR A 187 -12.01 -0.55 11.81
N ILE A 188 -11.46 -1.76 11.76
CA ILE A 188 -10.01 -2.02 11.83
C ILE A 188 -9.32 -1.39 10.62
N LEU A 189 -9.82 -1.64 9.40
CA LEU A 189 -9.25 -1.12 8.16
C LEU A 189 -9.37 0.40 8.07
N ARG A 190 -10.50 0.98 8.50
CA ARG A 190 -10.68 2.43 8.61
C ARG A 190 -9.61 3.04 9.52
N ARG A 191 -9.33 2.43 10.67
CA ARG A 191 -8.28 2.90 11.59
C ARG A 191 -6.88 2.82 10.96
N GLY A 192 -6.58 1.75 10.22
CA GLY A 192 -5.32 1.64 9.47
C GLY A 192 -5.16 2.72 8.41
N PHE A 193 -6.24 3.04 7.70
CA PHE A 193 -6.28 4.14 6.73
C PHE A 193 -6.04 5.50 7.39
N GLU A 194 -6.79 5.83 8.44
CA GLU A 194 -6.65 7.09 9.18
C GLU A 194 -5.27 7.27 9.80
N TYR A 195 -4.66 6.18 10.29
CA TYR A 195 -3.30 6.21 10.83
C TYR A 195 -2.26 6.62 9.77
N GLY A 196 -2.43 6.16 8.53
CA GLY A 196 -1.63 6.62 7.39
C GLY A 196 -1.87 8.10 7.08
N GLU A 197 -3.14 8.51 7.00
CA GLU A 197 -3.54 9.90 6.74
C GLU A 197 -2.98 10.88 7.79
N SER A 198 -2.87 10.46 9.04
CA SER A 198 -2.26 11.24 10.13
C SER A 198 -0.83 11.69 9.80
N ARG A 199 -0.11 10.98 8.94
CA ARG A 199 1.27 11.33 8.56
C ARG A 199 1.34 12.57 7.66
N VAL A 200 0.30 12.79 6.84
CA VAL A 200 0.14 14.02 6.04
C VAL A 200 -0.21 15.20 6.94
N ILE A 201 -1.17 14.99 7.84
CA ILE A 201 -1.64 16.04 8.77
C ILE A 201 -0.48 16.60 9.60
N VAL A 202 0.39 15.76 10.13
CA VAL A 202 1.57 16.20 10.91
C VAL A 202 2.79 16.60 10.08
N SER A 203 2.67 16.67 8.74
CA SER A 203 3.75 17.06 7.81
C SER A 203 4.97 16.13 7.80
N ALA A 204 4.84 14.90 8.30
CA ALA A 204 5.93 13.93 8.32
C ALA A 204 6.17 13.26 6.97
N HIS A 205 5.12 13.17 6.15
CA HIS A 205 5.08 12.50 4.85
C HIS A 205 4.18 13.22 3.86
N TYR A 206 4.49 13.09 2.57
CA TYR A 206 3.61 13.46 1.47
C TYR A 206 2.50 12.42 1.30
N GLN A 207 1.44 12.77 0.58
CA GLN A 207 0.35 11.85 0.30
C GLN A 207 0.82 10.64 -0.53
N SER A 208 1.70 10.84 -1.50
CA SER A 208 2.30 9.77 -2.30
C SER A 208 3.17 8.82 -1.46
N ASP A 209 3.85 9.31 -0.39
CA ASP A 209 4.57 8.45 0.56
C ASP A 209 3.61 7.53 1.33
N VAL A 210 2.43 8.07 1.69
CA VAL A 210 1.37 7.33 2.40
C VAL A 210 0.76 6.27 1.48
N TYR A 211 0.46 6.62 0.23
CA TYR A 211 -0.03 5.69 -0.77
C TYR A 211 0.93 4.53 -1.01
N ALA A 212 2.21 4.82 -1.19
CA ALA A 212 3.26 3.81 -1.29
C ALA A 212 3.35 2.94 -0.02
N GLY A 213 3.10 3.53 1.14
CA GLY A 213 3.04 2.82 2.42
C GLY A 213 1.92 1.76 2.48
N TYR A 214 0.72 2.06 1.94
CA TYR A 214 -0.36 1.08 1.83
C TYR A 214 -0.01 -0.08 0.88
N MET A 215 0.66 0.23 -0.23
CA MET A 215 1.11 -0.80 -1.18
C MET A 215 2.17 -1.72 -0.55
N CYS A 216 3.16 -1.16 0.14
CA CYS A 216 4.15 -1.95 0.88
C CYS A 216 3.49 -2.81 1.97
N ALA A 217 2.46 -2.29 2.66
CA ALA A 217 1.73 -3.04 3.68
C ALA A 217 1.02 -4.26 3.12
N SER A 218 0.26 -4.09 2.04
CA SER A 218 -0.46 -5.21 1.40
C SER A 218 0.50 -6.23 0.79
N ALA A 219 1.58 -5.78 0.16
CA ALA A 219 2.60 -6.66 -0.42
C ALA A 219 3.28 -7.56 0.62
N ILE A 220 3.68 -7.00 1.77
CA ILE A 220 4.32 -7.80 2.82
C ILE A 220 3.34 -8.72 3.52
N VAL A 221 2.07 -8.31 3.72
CA VAL A 221 1.04 -9.19 4.29
C VAL A 221 0.80 -10.38 3.36
N ALA A 222 0.65 -10.16 2.05
CA ALA A 222 0.54 -11.24 1.08
C ALA A 222 1.74 -12.21 1.15
N ALA A 223 2.97 -11.68 1.16
CA ALA A 223 4.15 -12.53 1.28
C ALA A 223 4.20 -13.32 2.59
N MET A 224 3.71 -12.78 3.72
CA MET A 224 3.66 -13.50 5.00
C MET A 224 2.77 -14.74 4.96
N HIS A 225 1.73 -14.80 4.12
CA HIS A 225 0.86 -15.98 3.98
C HIS A 225 1.59 -17.23 3.47
N SER A 226 2.74 -17.06 2.79
CA SER A 226 3.59 -18.18 2.41
C SER A 226 4.41 -18.78 3.56
N VAL A 227 4.43 -18.11 4.74
CA VAL A 227 5.28 -18.48 5.88
C VAL A 227 4.49 -19.34 6.88
N PRO A 228 4.91 -20.59 7.15
CA PRO A 228 4.20 -21.49 8.08
C PRO A 228 4.02 -20.91 9.49
N ASP A 229 5.01 -20.21 10.00
CA ASP A 229 4.96 -19.59 11.34
C ASP A 229 3.87 -18.51 11.41
N PHE A 230 3.72 -17.70 10.33
CA PHE A 230 2.66 -16.70 10.27
C PHE A 230 1.27 -17.35 10.31
N MET A 231 1.06 -18.40 9.54
CA MET A 231 -0.21 -19.12 9.52
C MET A 231 -0.51 -19.79 10.86
N THR A 232 0.52 -20.31 11.54
CA THR A 232 0.38 -20.88 12.89
C THR A 232 -0.02 -19.82 13.92
N ASP A 233 0.63 -18.66 13.89
CA ASP A 233 0.31 -17.54 14.79
C ASP A 233 -1.08 -16.95 14.47
N MET A 234 -1.49 -16.91 13.20
CA MET A 234 -2.83 -16.48 12.78
C MET A 234 -3.93 -17.40 13.36
N GLU A 235 -3.77 -18.70 13.24
CA GLU A 235 -4.74 -19.66 13.80
C GLU A 235 -4.79 -19.58 15.34
N ALA A 236 -3.65 -19.42 16.00
CA ALA A 236 -3.61 -19.25 17.46
C ALA A 236 -4.32 -17.94 17.89
N ALA A 237 -4.11 -16.85 17.15
CA ALA A 237 -4.76 -15.57 17.42
C ALA A 237 -6.28 -15.61 17.15
N ARG A 238 -6.72 -16.26 16.06
CA ARG A 238 -8.15 -16.53 15.81
C ARG A 238 -8.81 -17.31 16.93
N LYS A 239 -8.15 -18.39 17.37
CA LYS A 239 -8.67 -19.19 18.48
C LYS A 239 -8.82 -18.34 19.76
N GLU A 240 -7.78 -17.58 20.13
CA GLU A 240 -7.82 -16.70 21.29
C GLU A 240 -8.92 -15.64 21.16
N TYR A 241 -9.11 -15.06 19.97
CA TYR A 241 -10.17 -14.10 19.70
C TYR A 241 -11.55 -14.69 19.92
N TYR A 242 -11.84 -15.87 19.38
CA TYR A 242 -13.14 -16.54 19.54
C TYR A 242 -13.37 -17.00 20.98
N ASP A 243 -12.35 -17.54 21.64
CA ASP A 243 -12.42 -17.94 23.05
C ASP A 243 -12.73 -16.73 23.96
N LYS A 244 -12.09 -15.59 23.70
CA LYS A 244 -12.27 -14.37 24.49
C LYS A 244 -13.63 -13.70 24.26
N THR A 245 -14.11 -13.68 23.04
CA THR A 245 -15.34 -12.95 22.67
C THR A 245 -16.59 -13.80 22.77
N GLY A 246 -16.48 -15.12 22.88
CA GLY A 246 -17.59 -16.06 22.79
C GLY A 246 -18.25 -16.11 21.40
N ARG A 247 -17.68 -15.44 20.41
CA ARG A 247 -18.17 -15.46 19.03
C ARG A 247 -17.85 -16.80 18.38
N LYS A 248 -18.53 -17.10 17.28
CA LYS A 248 -18.23 -18.26 16.44
C LYS A 248 -17.73 -17.75 15.09
N PRO A 249 -16.80 -18.48 14.45
CA PRO A 249 -16.47 -18.19 13.05
C PRO A 249 -17.75 -18.15 12.23
N GLY A 250 -17.99 -17.03 11.59
CA GLY A 250 -19.18 -16.80 10.76
C GLY A 250 -18.77 -16.31 9.38
N VAL A 251 -19.69 -16.36 8.42
CA VAL A 251 -19.55 -15.65 7.16
C VAL A 251 -19.90 -14.20 7.45
N SER A 252 -18.93 -13.29 7.32
CA SER A 252 -19.18 -11.86 7.25
C SER A 252 -19.33 -11.42 5.79
N ASP A 253 -19.97 -10.28 5.57
CA ASP A 253 -20.03 -9.66 4.25
C ASP A 253 -18.62 -9.18 3.82
N LEU A 254 -18.43 -8.95 2.53
CA LEU A 254 -17.21 -8.30 2.02
C LEU A 254 -16.99 -6.94 2.72
N PRO A 255 -15.74 -6.44 2.78
CA PRO A 255 -15.46 -5.14 3.40
C PRO A 255 -16.26 -4.02 2.74
N HIS A 256 -16.91 -3.18 3.55
CA HIS A 256 -17.72 -2.08 3.05
C HIS A 256 -16.85 -0.84 2.77
N GLY A 257 -16.47 -0.63 1.53
CA GLY A 257 -15.63 0.49 1.15
C GLY A 257 -16.15 1.87 1.57
N GLU A 258 -17.48 2.05 1.72
CA GLU A 258 -18.05 3.29 2.27
C GLU A 258 -17.61 3.59 3.70
N ARG A 259 -17.34 2.57 4.48
CA ARG A 259 -16.90 2.70 5.88
C ARG A 259 -15.39 2.83 5.99
N ILE A 260 -14.65 2.30 5.00
CA ILE A 260 -13.18 2.24 5.01
C ILE A 260 -12.58 3.46 4.33
N LEU A 261 -13.02 3.78 3.11
CA LEU A 261 -12.41 4.80 2.25
C LEU A 261 -12.96 6.21 2.54
N SER A 262 -12.22 7.22 2.12
CA SER A 262 -12.70 8.61 2.07
C SER A 262 -13.69 8.81 0.91
N GLN A 263 -14.40 9.96 0.89
CA GLN A 263 -15.21 10.35 -0.25
C GLN A 263 -14.35 10.52 -1.51
N PRO A 264 -14.89 10.25 -2.71
CA PRO A 264 -14.22 10.60 -3.95
C PRO A 264 -13.92 12.11 -4.02
N VAL A 265 -12.90 12.47 -4.78
CA VAL A 265 -12.49 13.86 -4.93
C VAL A 265 -13.63 14.68 -5.55
N ASP A 266 -14.05 15.73 -4.83
CA ASP A 266 -15.05 16.68 -5.29
C ASP A 266 -14.48 17.56 -6.41
N THR A 267 -15.25 17.75 -7.48
CA THR A 267 -14.90 18.60 -8.63
C THR A 267 -14.72 20.09 -8.26
N ALA A 268 -15.24 20.54 -7.13
CA ALA A 268 -15.03 21.89 -6.60
C ALA A 268 -13.73 22.02 -5.79
N SER A 269 -13.01 20.91 -5.52
CA SER A 269 -11.79 20.92 -4.72
C SER A 269 -10.54 21.16 -5.55
N TYR A 270 -9.45 21.67 -4.92
CA TYR A 270 -8.16 21.80 -5.57
C TYR A 270 -7.56 20.45 -6.01
N ARG A 271 -7.89 19.35 -5.33
CA ARG A 271 -7.47 18.00 -5.71
C ARG A 271 -7.97 17.59 -7.09
N TYR A 272 -9.14 18.07 -7.50
CA TYR A 272 -9.68 17.78 -8.83
C TYR A 272 -8.79 18.35 -9.95
N TYR A 273 -8.13 19.47 -9.73
CA TYR A 273 -7.17 20.00 -10.71
C TYR A 273 -5.94 19.08 -10.86
N GLY A 274 -5.52 18.42 -9.79
CA GLY A 274 -4.49 17.37 -9.83
C GLY A 274 -4.96 16.17 -10.66
N ASP A 275 -6.19 15.72 -10.48
CA ASP A 275 -6.79 14.64 -11.29
C ASP A 275 -6.85 15.01 -12.78
N VAL A 276 -7.28 16.24 -13.11
CA VAL A 276 -7.32 16.73 -14.49
C VAL A 276 -5.90 16.80 -15.08
N ALA A 277 -4.93 17.31 -14.34
CA ALA A 277 -3.54 17.42 -14.81
C ALA A 277 -2.95 16.03 -15.10
N ARG A 278 -3.16 15.06 -14.20
CA ARG A 278 -2.73 13.67 -14.40
C ARG A 278 -3.45 12.98 -15.57
N TYR A 279 -4.73 13.26 -15.75
CA TYR A 279 -5.47 12.75 -16.90
C TYR A 279 -4.91 13.29 -18.21
N MET A 280 -4.58 14.59 -18.29
CA MET A 280 -3.99 15.21 -19.48
C MET A 280 -2.59 14.68 -19.77
N ASP A 281 -1.74 14.47 -18.76
CA ASP A 281 -0.45 13.80 -18.93
C ASP A 281 -0.62 12.37 -19.44
N ALA A 282 -1.50 11.59 -18.82
CA ALA A 282 -1.80 10.22 -19.23
C ALA A 282 -2.34 10.14 -20.67
N LYS A 283 -3.15 11.13 -21.09
CA LYS A 283 -3.66 11.24 -22.46
C LYS A 283 -2.53 11.38 -23.49
N GLY A 284 -1.45 12.07 -23.13
CA GLY A 284 -0.24 12.16 -23.98
C GLY A 284 0.46 10.82 -24.20
N LYS A 285 0.23 9.83 -23.34
CA LYS A 285 0.82 8.48 -23.44
C LYS A 285 0.05 7.54 -24.39
N ARG A 286 -1.17 7.91 -24.83
CA ARG A 286 -2.05 7.06 -25.65
C ARG A 286 -1.47 6.65 -27.00
N THR A 287 -0.58 7.47 -27.57
CA THR A 287 0.09 7.22 -28.87
C THR A 287 1.46 6.54 -28.72
N THR A 288 1.75 5.96 -27.59
CA THR A 288 3.01 5.29 -27.26
C THR A 288 2.77 3.81 -26.94
N LEU A 289 3.84 3.01 -26.87
CA LEU A 289 3.77 1.61 -26.40
C LEU A 289 3.06 1.47 -25.05
N ARG A 290 3.13 2.49 -24.18
CA ARG A 290 2.41 2.49 -22.92
C ARG A 290 0.88 2.62 -23.12
N GLY A 291 0.46 3.33 -24.15
CA GLY A 291 -0.93 3.40 -24.58
C GLY A 291 -1.45 2.05 -25.09
N ASP A 292 -0.66 1.35 -25.91
CA ASP A 292 -1.00 0.00 -26.39
C ASP A 292 -1.14 -0.99 -25.22
N GLN A 293 -0.23 -0.92 -24.25
CA GLN A 293 -0.32 -1.71 -23.03
C GLN A 293 -1.57 -1.38 -22.21
N ALA A 294 -1.96 -0.09 -22.14
CA ALA A 294 -3.14 0.31 -21.37
C ALA A 294 -4.44 -0.22 -22.02
N VAL A 295 -4.48 -0.31 -23.35
CA VAL A 295 -5.59 -0.95 -24.08
C VAL A 295 -5.69 -2.43 -23.73
N ALA A 296 -4.57 -3.14 -23.72
CA ALA A 296 -4.52 -4.56 -23.36
C ALA A 296 -4.89 -4.78 -21.87
N ASP A 297 -4.38 -3.93 -20.97
CA ASP A 297 -4.66 -4.01 -19.52
C ASP A 297 -6.14 -3.68 -19.19
N ALA A 298 -6.89 -3.05 -20.09
CA ALA A 298 -8.31 -2.74 -19.89
C ALA A 298 -9.25 -3.95 -20.12
N GLU A 299 -8.74 -5.03 -20.70
CA GLU A 299 -9.49 -6.28 -20.91
C GLU A 299 -9.37 -7.20 -19.68
N LEU A 300 -10.10 -6.89 -18.61
CA LEU A 300 -10.04 -7.59 -17.33
C LEU A 300 -10.97 -8.81 -17.27
N ASN A 301 -10.73 -9.79 -18.08
CA ASN A 301 -11.36 -11.10 -17.94
C ASN A 301 -10.36 -12.15 -17.46
N LEU A 302 -10.86 -13.30 -17.02
CA LEU A 302 -10.01 -14.35 -16.45
C LEU A 302 -8.91 -14.82 -17.43
N GLU A 303 -9.22 -14.97 -18.71
CA GLU A 303 -8.27 -15.46 -19.72
C GLU A 303 -7.13 -14.46 -19.96
N THR A 304 -7.46 -13.17 -20.10
CA THR A 304 -6.46 -12.11 -20.28
C THR A 304 -5.56 -11.95 -19.04
N LEU A 305 -6.13 -12.06 -17.83
CA LEU A 305 -5.36 -12.01 -16.58
C LEU A 305 -4.45 -13.24 -16.41
N LEU A 306 -4.93 -14.45 -16.69
CA LEU A 306 -4.09 -15.65 -16.68
C LEU A 306 -2.91 -15.50 -17.67
N SER A 307 -3.17 -14.98 -18.86
CA SER A 307 -2.12 -14.73 -19.86
C SER A 307 -1.11 -13.69 -19.36
N ALA A 308 -1.58 -12.53 -18.86
CA ALA A 308 -0.73 -11.43 -18.42
C ALA A 308 0.18 -11.81 -17.23
N PHE A 309 -0.36 -12.54 -16.25
CA PHE A 309 0.39 -12.97 -15.07
C PHE A 309 1.24 -14.23 -15.28
N SER A 310 1.16 -14.92 -16.42
CA SER A 310 1.93 -16.13 -16.69
C SER A 310 3.45 -15.90 -16.67
N GLU A 311 3.94 -14.86 -17.34
CA GLU A 311 5.36 -14.52 -17.37
C GLU A 311 5.87 -14.07 -15.99
N PRO A 312 5.24 -13.11 -15.28
CA PRO A 312 5.65 -12.74 -13.93
C PRO A 312 5.64 -13.89 -12.93
N LEU A 313 4.66 -14.80 -13.04
CA LEU A 313 4.58 -15.98 -12.17
C LEU A 313 5.63 -17.06 -12.52
N GLY A 314 6.20 -17.01 -13.73
CA GLY A 314 7.20 -17.97 -14.21
C GLY A 314 6.63 -19.31 -14.67
N ILE A 315 5.32 -19.42 -14.87
CA ILE A 315 4.64 -20.59 -15.46
C ILE A 315 3.56 -20.15 -16.44
N LYS A 316 3.30 -20.95 -17.46
CA LYS A 316 2.14 -20.72 -18.33
C LYS A 316 0.86 -21.08 -17.60
N MET A 317 -0.03 -20.12 -17.44
CA MET A 317 -1.37 -20.35 -16.91
C MET A 317 -2.39 -20.43 -18.05
N ASP A 318 -3.24 -21.42 -18.00
CA ASP A 318 -4.45 -21.51 -18.82
C ASP A 318 -5.50 -22.41 -18.13
N VAL A 319 -6.74 -22.33 -18.60
CA VAL A 319 -7.90 -23.03 -17.99
C VAL A 319 -7.69 -24.55 -17.88
N LYS A 320 -6.94 -25.16 -18.79
CA LYS A 320 -6.72 -26.63 -18.82
C LYS A 320 -5.44 -27.03 -18.06
N ALA A 321 -4.37 -26.26 -18.22
CA ALA A 321 -3.07 -26.59 -17.65
C ALA A 321 -2.97 -26.28 -16.14
N THR A 322 -3.73 -25.27 -15.66
CA THR A 322 -3.70 -24.81 -14.27
C THR A 322 -5.12 -24.64 -13.69
N PRO A 323 -5.94 -25.71 -13.64
CA PRO A 323 -7.35 -25.60 -13.27
C PRO A 323 -7.58 -25.11 -11.83
N LYS A 324 -6.67 -25.37 -10.89
CA LYS A 324 -6.81 -24.92 -9.50
C LYS A 324 -6.45 -23.44 -9.34
N LEU A 325 -5.37 -22.97 -10.00
CA LEU A 325 -5.04 -21.55 -10.09
C LEU A 325 -6.18 -20.78 -10.76
N ASN A 326 -6.71 -21.33 -11.85
CA ASN A 326 -7.84 -20.74 -12.54
C ASN A 326 -9.09 -20.58 -11.66
N ALA A 327 -9.44 -21.62 -10.90
CA ALA A 327 -10.57 -21.56 -9.98
C ALA A 327 -10.36 -20.53 -8.86
N LEU A 328 -9.15 -20.48 -8.27
CA LEU A 328 -8.79 -19.52 -7.24
C LEU A 328 -8.84 -18.07 -7.73
N ILE A 329 -8.23 -17.80 -8.89
CA ILE A 329 -8.20 -16.44 -9.47
C ILE A 329 -9.62 -16.02 -9.89
N GLY A 330 -10.42 -16.93 -10.44
CA GLY A 330 -11.81 -16.67 -10.81
C GLY A 330 -12.69 -16.27 -9.61
N GLU A 331 -12.56 -16.96 -8.48
CA GLU A 331 -13.24 -16.63 -7.24
C GLU A 331 -12.81 -15.23 -6.72
N ALA A 332 -11.51 -14.96 -6.72
CA ALA A 332 -10.98 -13.68 -6.27
C ALA A 332 -11.43 -12.51 -7.15
N ILE A 333 -11.40 -12.65 -8.48
CA ILE A 333 -11.89 -11.61 -9.41
C ILE A 333 -13.37 -11.32 -9.18
N SER A 334 -14.19 -12.34 -8.94
CA SER A 334 -15.61 -12.17 -8.64
C SER A 334 -15.81 -11.33 -7.36
N ALA A 335 -15.06 -11.63 -6.31
CA ALA A 335 -15.13 -10.89 -5.06
C ALA A 335 -14.69 -9.42 -5.24
N PHE A 336 -13.58 -9.16 -5.92
CA PHE A 336 -13.10 -7.80 -6.22
C PHE A 336 -14.11 -7.00 -7.06
N GLY A 337 -14.65 -7.60 -8.12
CA GLY A 337 -15.63 -6.94 -8.97
C GLY A 337 -16.95 -6.64 -8.27
N ASN A 338 -17.44 -7.51 -7.39
CA ASN A 338 -18.64 -7.29 -6.59
C ASN A 338 -18.43 -6.13 -5.61
N ASN A 339 -17.30 -6.07 -4.95
CA ASN A 339 -16.99 -5.00 -4.00
C ASN A 339 -16.95 -3.63 -4.66
N ALA A 340 -16.30 -3.51 -5.82
CA ALA A 340 -16.30 -2.27 -6.61
C ALA A 340 -17.72 -1.88 -7.08
N SER A 341 -18.55 -2.86 -7.45
CA SER A 341 -19.93 -2.62 -7.90
C SER A 341 -20.83 -2.12 -6.79
N ASP A 342 -20.71 -2.65 -5.58
CA ASP A 342 -21.49 -2.24 -4.41
C ASP A 342 -21.17 -0.78 -4.03
N LEU A 343 -19.90 -0.40 -4.07
CA LEU A 343 -19.48 0.98 -3.86
C LEU A 343 -20.01 1.93 -4.94
N ALA A 344 -20.02 1.49 -6.18
CA ALA A 344 -20.54 2.28 -7.30
C ALA A 344 -22.04 2.56 -7.20
N ALA A 345 -22.80 1.68 -6.56
CA ALA A 345 -24.24 1.83 -6.32
C ALA A 345 -24.56 2.77 -5.13
N SER A 346 -23.55 3.16 -4.37
CA SER A 346 -23.66 3.91 -3.12
C SER A 346 -23.67 5.44 -3.33
N SER A 347 -23.67 6.19 -2.22
CA SER A 347 -23.54 7.66 -2.18
C SER A 347 -22.19 8.18 -2.73
N ARG A 348 -21.29 7.29 -3.19
CA ARG A 348 -19.93 7.61 -3.67
C ARG A 348 -19.80 7.58 -5.19
N PHE A 349 -20.90 7.73 -5.93
CA PHE A 349 -20.87 7.81 -7.38
C PHE A 349 -19.98 8.95 -7.87
N ARG A 350 -19.07 8.62 -8.81
CA ARG A 350 -18.20 9.59 -9.47
C ARG A 350 -18.25 9.41 -10.98
N LYS A 351 -18.45 10.50 -11.73
CA LYS A 351 -18.39 10.43 -13.20
C LYS A 351 -16.98 10.07 -13.67
N ARG A 352 -16.90 9.19 -14.66
CA ARG A 352 -15.64 8.86 -15.32
C ARG A 352 -15.01 10.07 -16.01
N PRO A 353 -13.67 10.15 -16.15
CA PRO A 353 -12.98 11.28 -16.77
C PRO A 353 -13.56 11.65 -18.13
N TYR A 354 -13.71 10.70 -19.05
CA TYR A 354 -14.23 10.96 -20.37
C TYR A 354 -15.68 11.50 -20.35
N VAL A 355 -16.50 11.04 -19.43
CA VAL A 355 -17.88 11.55 -19.25
C VAL A 355 -17.86 12.98 -18.71
N GLN A 356 -17.05 13.24 -17.68
CA GLN A 356 -16.95 14.54 -17.02
C GLN A 356 -16.43 15.63 -17.98
N LEU A 357 -15.49 15.25 -18.86
CA LEU A 357 -14.83 16.17 -19.79
C LEU A 357 -15.50 16.21 -21.18
N GLY A 358 -16.56 15.41 -21.42
CA GLY A 358 -17.25 15.37 -22.71
C GLY A 358 -16.41 14.76 -23.83
N GLU A 359 -15.54 13.80 -23.50
CA GLU A 359 -14.64 13.12 -24.45
C GLU A 359 -15.13 11.70 -24.80
N THR A 360 -14.57 11.11 -25.84
CA THR A 360 -14.73 9.69 -26.16
C THR A 360 -13.71 8.87 -25.38
N PRO A 361 -14.07 7.72 -24.76
CA PRO A 361 -13.10 6.84 -24.11
C PRO A 361 -12.07 6.33 -25.12
N PHE A 362 -10.81 6.23 -24.68
CA PHE A 362 -9.72 5.73 -25.53
C PHE A 362 -9.79 4.21 -25.70
N ALA A 363 -10.05 3.48 -24.60
CA ALA A 363 -10.24 2.04 -24.56
C ALA A 363 -11.08 1.63 -23.35
N GLY A 364 -11.61 0.40 -23.40
CA GLY A 364 -12.56 -0.10 -22.41
C GLY A 364 -13.97 0.45 -22.67
N ALA A 365 -14.96 -0.37 -22.47
CA ALA A 365 -16.36 -0.03 -22.74
C ALA A 365 -17.18 -0.09 -21.45
N TYR A 366 -16.77 0.66 -20.43
CA TYR A 366 -17.65 0.80 -19.26
C TYR A 366 -18.86 1.68 -19.61
N ASP A 367 -20.02 1.28 -19.12
CA ASP A 367 -21.21 2.11 -19.24
C ASP A 367 -20.93 3.48 -18.58
N SER A 368 -21.22 4.54 -19.32
CA SER A 368 -21.09 5.93 -18.85
C SER A 368 -21.89 6.22 -17.57
N LYS A 369 -22.84 5.35 -17.23
CA LYS A 369 -23.66 5.41 -16.01
C LYS A 369 -23.01 4.74 -14.81
N THR A 370 -21.90 4.01 -14.98
CA THR A 370 -21.17 3.38 -13.87
C THR A 370 -20.18 4.36 -13.25
N SER A 371 -19.93 4.21 -11.95
CA SER A 371 -18.98 5.04 -11.21
C SER A 371 -17.53 4.79 -11.64
N SER A 372 -16.69 5.82 -11.61
CA SER A 372 -15.26 5.66 -11.72
C SER A 372 -14.58 5.30 -10.39
N TYR A 373 -15.23 5.53 -9.27
CA TYR A 373 -14.67 5.39 -7.94
C TYR A 373 -15.27 4.19 -7.19
N PRO A 374 -14.44 3.37 -6.54
CA PRO A 374 -12.99 3.24 -6.76
C PRO A 374 -12.66 2.57 -8.11
N SER A 375 -11.38 2.55 -8.53
CA SER A 375 -10.98 1.89 -9.77
C SER A 375 -11.05 0.38 -9.65
N VAL A 376 -11.95 -0.24 -10.42
CA VAL A 376 -12.09 -1.70 -10.50
C VAL A 376 -10.86 -2.37 -11.13
N GLU A 377 -10.21 -1.74 -12.12
CA GLU A 377 -8.96 -2.24 -12.70
C GLU A 377 -7.84 -2.31 -11.66
N SER A 378 -7.77 -1.29 -10.79
CA SER A 378 -6.80 -1.29 -9.71
C SER A 378 -7.11 -2.35 -8.66
N GLU A 379 -8.38 -2.57 -8.36
CA GLU A 379 -8.79 -3.59 -7.40
C GLU A 379 -8.46 -4.99 -7.92
N ILE A 380 -8.84 -5.32 -9.15
CA ILE A 380 -8.57 -6.62 -9.75
C ILE A 380 -7.07 -6.82 -9.99
N GLY A 381 -6.39 -5.87 -10.64
CA GLY A 381 -4.97 -6.01 -10.98
C GLY A 381 -4.07 -6.16 -9.77
N TRP A 382 -4.29 -5.30 -8.75
CA TRP A 382 -3.53 -5.37 -7.49
C TRP A 382 -3.91 -6.60 -6.67
N GLY A 383 -5.20 -6.95 -6.59
CA GLY A 383 -5.70 -8.11 -5.86
C GLY A 383 -5.14 -9.44 -6.40
N VAL A 384 -5.12 -9.63 -7.73
CA VAL A 384 -4.52 -10.81 -8.35
C VAL A 384 -3.01 -10.84 -8.11
N ALA A 385 -2.31 -9.71 -8.17
CA ALA A 385 -0.87 -9.64 -7.86
C ALA A 385 -0.58 -10.04 -6.41
N LEU A 386 -1.36 -9.56 -5.45
CA LEU A 386 -1.24 -9.96 -4.04
C LEU A 386 -1.51 -11.45 -3.85
N LEU A 387 -2.60 -11.96 -4.43
CA LEU A 387 -2.96 -13.37 -4.34
C LEU A 387 -1.87 -14.29 -4.90
N LEU A 388 -1.28 -13.95 -6.04
CA LEU A 388 -0.18 -14.71 -6.61
C LEU A 388 1.13 -14.56 -5.80
N THR A 389 1.32 -13.45 -5.10
CA THR A 389 2.43 -13.25 -4.15
C THR A 389 2.33 -14.20 -2.95
N GLU A 390 1.12 -14.54 -2.48
CA GLU A 390 0.92 -15.56 -1.43
C GLU A 390 1.39 -16.97 -1.88
N ILE A 391 1.29 -17.25 -3.19
CA ILE A 391 1.68 -18.53 -3.78
C ILE A 391 3.18 -18.57 -4.14
N ALA A 392 3.71 -17.47 -4.69
CA ALA A 392 5.06 -17.37 -5.24
C ALA A 392 5.76 -16.08 -4.74
N PRO A 393 6.14 -16.03 -3.44
CA PRO A 393 6.72 -14.83 -2.83
C PRO A 393 8.09 -14.44 -3.45
N ASP A 394 8.81 -15.38 -4.04
CA ASP A 394 10.04 -15.14 -4.80
C ASP A 394 9.80 -14.39 -6.13
N ARG A 395 8.56 -14.37 -6.61
CA ARG A 395 8.10 -13.62 -7.78
C ARG A 395 7.37 -12.31 -7.44
N ALA A 396 7.31 -11.96 -6.17
CA ALA A 396 6.50 -10.84 -5.68
C ALA A 396 6.76 -9.52 -6.43
N ASN A 397 8.03 -9.17 -6.70
CA ASN A 397 8.35 -7.90 -7.34
C ASN A 397 7.78 -7.80 -8.76
N ASP A 398 7.87 -8.86 -9.56
CA ASP A 398 7.35 -8.88 -10.95
C ASP A 398 5.82 -8.88 -10.95
N LEU A 399 5.21 -9.68 -10.09
CA LEU A 399 3.75 -9.76 -9.92
C LEU A 399 3.16 -8.41 -9.49
N LEU A 400 3.74 -7.79 -8.47
CA LEU A 400 3.28 -6.50 -7.95
C LEU A 400 3.53 -5.35 -8.93
N THR A 401 4.62 -5.38 -9.70
CA THR A 401 4.87 -4.40 -10.78
C THR A 401 3.77 -4.46 -11.83
N LEU A 402 3.36 -5.66 -12.25
CA LEU A 402 2.27 -5.83 -13.20
C LEU A 402 0.94 -5.35 -12.62
N GLY A 403 0.59 -5.79 -11.40
CA GLY A 403 -0.65 -5.37 -10.73
C GLY A 403 -0.74 -3.86 -10.54
N TYR A 404 0.39 -3.21 -10.20
CA TYR A 404 0.48 -1.75 -10.13
C TYR A 404 0.20 -1.10 -11.49
N ARG A 405 0.86 -1.59 -12.56
CA ARG A 405 0.71 -1.08 -13.93
C ARG A 405 -0.73 -1.16 -14.44
N ILE A 406 -1.44 -2.26 -14.18
CA ILE A 406 -2.84 -2.45 -14.59
C ILE A 406 -3.72 -1.31 -14.03
N GLY A 407 -3.57 -0.97 -12.76
CA GLY A 407 -4.31 0.15 -12.17
C GLY A 407 -4.03 1.49 -12.86
N GLU A 408 -2.76 1.81 -13.13
CA GLU A 408 -2.38 3.06 -13.82
C GLU A 408 -2.91 3.13 -15.27
N SER A 409 -3.15 1.97 -15.89
CA SER A 409 -3.73 1.90 -17.24
C SER A 409 -5.13 2.51 -17.31
N GLY A 410 -5.91 2.44 -16.23
CA GLY A 410 -7.25 3.04 -16.13
C GLY A 410 -7.25 4.56 -16.29
N ILE A 411 -6.16 5.27 -15.92
CA ILE A 411 -6.00 6.71 -16.16
C ILE A 411 -5.75 6.99 -17.64
N ILE A 412 -4.89 6.20 -18.28
CA ILE A 412 -4.52 6.35 -19.70
C ILE A 412 -5.72 6.09 -20.61
N THR A 413 -6.51 5.05 -20.31
CA THR A 413 -7.72 4.72 -21.05
C THR A 413 -8.84 5.76 -20.85
N GLY A 414 -8.76 6.55 -19.78
CA GLY A 414 -9.75 7.57 -19.46
C GLY A 414 -10.94 7.03 -18.66
N GLN A 415 -10.84 5.81 -18.14
CA GLN A 415 -11.90 5.18 -17.35
C GLN A 415 -11.90 5.66 -15.90
N HIS A 416 -10.73 5.97 -15.33
CA HIS A 416 -10.57 6.36 -13.93
C HIS A 416 -9.75 7.63 -13.77
N TRP A 417 -10.07 8.38 -12.73
CA TRP A 417 -9.23 9.48 -12.25
C TRP A 417 -8.04 8.92 -11.46
N ALA A 418 -6.97 9.68 -11.38
CA ALA A 418 -5.78 9.28 -10.63
C ALA A 418 -6.09 8.98 -9.15
N SER A 419 -6.99 9.78 -8.55
CA SER A 419 -7.40 9.60 -7.17
C SER A 419 -8.36 8.42 -6.92
N ASP A 420 -8.85 7.73 -7.98
CA ASP A 420 -9.64 6.50 -7.86
C ASP A 420 -8.77 5.25 -7.70
N ILE A 421 -7.48 5.34 -8.09
CA ILE A 421 -6.56 4.19 -8.23
C ILE A 421 -6.19 3.59 -6.88
N VAL A 422 -5.70 4.41 -5.94
CA VAL A 422 -5.27 3.93 -4.63
C VAL A 422 -6.42 3.38 -3.79
N PRO A 423 -7.62 3.99 -3.78
CA PRO A 423 -8.79 3.38 -3.18
C PRO A 423 -9.10 1.97 -3.69
N GLY A 424 -9.00 1.72 -5.00
CA GLY A 424 -9.16 0.38 -5.56
C GLY A 424 -8.12 -0.61 -5.00
N ARG A 425 -6.83 -0.22 -4.93
CA ARG A 425 -5.77 -1.07 -4.35
C ARG A 425 -5.98 -1.35 -2.86
N ILE A 426 -6.50 -0.38 -2.10
CA ILE A 426 -6.83 -0.58 -0.68
C ILE A 426 -7.95 -1.61 -0.56
N MET A 427 -9.01 -1.49 -1.39
CA MET A 427 -10.10 -2.45 -1.39
C MET A 427 -9.65 -3.84 -1.83
N ALA A 428 -8.74 -3.96 -2.78
CA ALA A 428 -8.12 -5.24 -3.14
C ALA A 428 -7.48 -5.95 -1.94
N ALA A 429 -6.67 -5.21 -1.16
CA ALA A 429 -6.03 -5.75 0.04
C ALA A 429 -7.03 -6.11 1.13
N ALA A 430 -8.06 -5.28 1.33
CA ALA A 430 -9.14 -5.52 2.30
C ALA A 430 -9.96 -6.77 1.93
N THR A 431 -10.34 -6.89 0.65
CA THR A 431 -11.10 -8.04 0.12
C THR A 431 -10.27 -9.32 0.21
N LEU A 432 -8.97 -9.28 -0.09
CA LEU A 432 -8.11 -10.47 0.03
C LEU A 432 -7.95 -10.91 1.49
N ALA A 433 -7.79 -9.97 2.44
CA ALA A 433 -7.76 -10.29 3.86
C ALA A 433 -9.08 -10.97 4.31
N HIS A 434 -10.23 -10.48 3.81
CA HIS A 434 -11.52 -11.12 4.05
C HIS A 434 -11.59 -12.54 3.46
N LEU A 435 -11.18 -12.74 2.21
CA LEU A 435 -11.15 -14.04 1.57
C LEU A 435 -10.29 -15.04 2.36
N ASN A 436 -9.10 -14.63 2.81
CA ASN A 436 -8.20 -15.43 3.64
C ASN A 436 -8.78 -15.77 5.03
N SER A 437 -9.77 -15.01 5.50
CA SER A 437 -10.48 -15.35 6.74
C SER A 437 -11.38 -16.59 6.59
N THR A 438 -11.75 -16.98 5.37
CA THR A 438 -12.72 -18.06 5.09
C THR A 438 -12.03 -19.40 4.81
N ASP A 439 -12.60 -20.50 5.37
CA ASP A 439 -12.07 -21.87 5.16
C ASP A 439 -12.15 -22.33 3.71
N SER A 440 -13.22 -21.90 2.99
CA SER A 440 -13.41 -22.25 1.58
C SER A 440 -12.29 -21.69 0.69
N PHE A 441 -11.95 -20.41 0.89
CA PHE A 441 -10.91 -19.77 0.10
C PHE A 441 -9.52 -20.32 0.43
N ARG A 442 -9.21 -20.55 1.73
CA ARG A 442 -7.94 -21.16 2.13
C ARG A 442 -7.73 -22.56 1.52
N LYS A 443 -8.81 -23.35 1.33
CA LYS A 443 -8.72 -24.64 0.63
C LYS A 443 -8.41 -24.46 -0.85
N LEU A 444 -9.02 -23.48 -1.53
CA LEU A 444 -8.69 -23.14 -2.92
C LEU A 444 -7.23 -22.71 -3.04
N LEU A 445 -6.79 -21.81 -2.17
CA LEU A 445 -5.40 -21.31 -2.12
C LEU A 445 -4.39 -22.46 -1.92
N SER A 446 -4.62 -23.34 -0.95
CA SER A 446 -3.76 -24.52 -0.73
C SER A 446 -3.69 -25.44 -1.94
N GLY A 447 -4.84 -25.64 -2.61
CA GLY A 447 -4.89 -26.43 -3.83
C GLY A 447 -4.12 -25.81 -4.99
N ALA A 448 -4.24 -24.49 -5.19
CA ALA A 448 -3.53 -23.72 -6.21
C ALA A 448 -2.02 -23.65 -5.94
N THR A 449 -1.61 -23.47 -4.69
CA THR A 449 -0.20 -23.50 -4.26
C THR A 449 0.44 -24.86 -4.56
N SER A 450 -0.28 -25.96 -4.28
CA SER A 450 0.19 -27.31 -4.58
C SER A 450 0.33 -27.53 -6.10
N GLU A 451 -0.60 -26.99 -6.91
CA GLU A 451 -0.53 -27.05 -8.37
C GLU A 451 0.66 -26.25 -8.89
N TYR A 452 0.87 -25.00 -8.45
CA TYR A 452 2.02 -24.17 -8.78
C TYR A 452 3.34 -24.89 -8.49
N ASN A 453 3.50 -25.38 -7.27
CA ASN A 453 4.71 -26.09 -6.84
C ASN A 453 5.01 -27.36 -7.68
N SER A 454 4.01 -27.95 -8.28
CA SER A 454 4.18 -29.10 -9.19
C SER A 454 4.68 -28.70 -10.59
N LYS A 455 4.51 -27.43 -10.97
CA LYS A 455 4.88 -26.89 -12.29
C LYS A 455 6.28 -26.27 -12.32
N VAL A 456 6.77 -25.74 -11.19
CA VAL A 456 8.09 -25.11 -11.07
C VAL A 456 9.20 -26.11 -10.69
N LYS A 457 8.85 -27.37 -10.43
CA LYS A 457 9.80 -28.49 -10.25
C LYS A 457 10.21 -29.05 -11.58
#